data_334f71feb57b622d3b8829a4843fe305
#
_entry.id   334f71feb57b622d3b8829a4843fe305
#
_cell.length_a   1.000
_cell.length_b   1.000
_cell.length_c   1.000
_cell.angle_alpha   90.00
_cell.angle_beta   90.00
_cell.angle_gamma   90.00
#
_symmetry.space_group_name_H-M   'P 1'
#
loop_
_entity.id
_entity.type
_entity.pdbx_description
1 polymer ?
#
loop_
_entity_poly.entity_id
_entity_poly.type
_entity_poly.pdbx_seq_one_letter_code
_entity_poly.pdbx_strand_id
1 'polypeptide(L)'
;MKRVILKSNILLRDKSDLKGIEEFIPNVYIQGAMEKSNHPVNDIKVISNKFTKIGKTILDKYPNLEWVVYRGHGTDGINLELCKQYGVGVVATNPNTEGCANWINDKLVDGNTIIFGNGSISKRLQELMETYYSVNGLEYSVVNSSVKVHNINNHYKNVVSCVPLNDETEDMFNYELFKNVNDMNFVSISRAKTHNNKDLLKLIAEKKLKSIFIDTLGTELRDELINTGKVTYTKHMSWDYLGHKNDHNKLIEIIKSCLNNDVENPVLERRVNKWF
;
A
#
# COMPACT_ATOMS: atom_id res chain seq x y z
N MET A 1 30.38 37.08 -3.52
CA MET A 1 29.11 36.63 -2.96
C MET A 1 29.29 35.23 -2.39
N LYS A 2 29.24 35.05 -1.08
CA LYS A 2 29.23 33.72 -0.47
C LYS A 2 27.86 33.12 -0.77
N ARG A 3 27.79 32.04 -1.56
CA ARG A 3 26.57 31.25 -1.69
C ARG A 3 26.21 30.72 -0.30
N VAL A 4 25.14 31.22 0.27
CA VAL A 4 24.49 30.58 1.43
C VAL A 4 23.97 29.25 0.93
N ILE A 5 24.65 28.16 1.28
CA ILE A 5 24.16 26.83 1.04
C ILE A 5 22.97 26.69 2.00
N LEU A 6 21.73 26.73 1.48
CA LEU A 6 20.55 26.42 2.24
C LEU A 6 20.69 24.97 2.69
N LYS A 7 20.76 24.75 4.01
CA LYS A 7 20.82 23.41 4.57
C LYS A 7 19.54 22.68 4.20
N SER A 8 19.68 21.45 3.72
CA SER A 8 18.53 20.64 3.39
C SER A 8 17.78 20.19 4.66
N ASN A 9 16.45 20.32 4.64
CA ASN A 9 15.57 19.83 5.69
C ASN A 9 14.90 18.49 5.34
N ILE A 10 15.33 17.87 4.23
CA ILE A 10 14.69 16.70 3.64
C ILE A 10 15.66 15.55 3.60
N LEU A 11 15.25 14.42 4.14
CA LEU A 11 15.96 13.15 4.04
C LEU A 11 15.14 12.16 3.20
N LEU A 12 15.69 11.74 2.07
CA LEU A 12 15.14 10.67 1.24
C LEU A 12 15.84 9.36 1.60
N ARG A 13 15.08 8.39 2.07
CA ARG A 13 15.57 7.05 2.45
C ARG A 13 15.16 6.01 1.42
N ASP A 14 15.88 4.87 1.45
CA ASP A 14 15.58 3.75 0.54
C ASP A 14 15.68 4.17 -0.93
N LYS A 15 16.89 4.54 -1.32
CA LYS A 15 17.21 5.23 -2.59
C LYS A 15 16.99 4.46 -3.88
N SER A 16 16.58 3.19 -3.80
CA SER A 16 16.47 2.31 -4.98
C SER A 16 15.57 2.85 -6.11
N ASP A 17 14.59 3.67 -5.75
CA ASP A 17 13.62 4.26 -6.66
C ASP A 17 13.68 5.80 -6.73
N LEU A 18 14.79 6.39 -6.26
CA LEU A 18 14.99 7.84 -6.20
C LEU A 18 16.03 8.36 -7.20
N LYS A 19 16.44 7.51 -8.14
CA LYS A 19 17.44 7.91 -9.15
C LYS A 19 16.95 9.10 -9.97
N GLY A 20 17.73 10.17 -10.01
CA GLY A 20 17.44 11.40 -10.75
C GLY A 20 16.52 12.38 -9.99
N ILE A 21 16.09 12.06 -8.77
CA ILE A 21 15.21 12.97 -8.01
C ILE A 21 15.91 14.27 -7.58
N GLU A 22 17.25 14.25 -7.48
CA GLU A 22 18.06 15.40 -7.15
C GLU A 22 17.93 16.55 -8.16
N GLU A 23 17.57 16.23 -9.40
CA GLU A 23 17.33 17.21 -10.46
C GLU A 23 16.08 18.06 -10.16
N PHE A 24 15.12 17.48 -9.42
CA PHE A 24 13.85 18.12 -9.12
C PHE A 24 13.76 18.68 -7.70
N ILE A 25 14.47 18.09 -6.74
CA ILE A 25 14.53 18.53 -5.35
C ILE A 25 15.99 18.81 -5.00
N PRO A 26 16.45 20.04 -5.16
CA PRO A 26 17.82 20.42 -4.81
C PRO A 26 18.02 20.38 -3.29
N ASN A 27 19.27 20.11 -2.88
CA ASN A 27 19.69 20.13 -1.48
C ASN A 27 18.95 19.12 -0.58
N VAL A 28 18.78 17.88 -1.06
CA VAL A 28 18.26 16.77 -0.28
C VAL A 28 19.38 15.85 0.18
N TYR A 29 19.19 15.19 1.31
CA TYR A 29 20.04 14.09 1.73
C TYR A 29 19.42 12.76 1.26
N ILE A 30 20.19 11.96 0.52
CA ILE A 30 19.76 10.63 0.07
C ILE A 30 20.55 9.58 0.82
N GLN A 31 19.83 8.67 1.48
CA GLN A 31 20.42 7.61 2.28
C GLN A 31 19.81 6.26 1.91
N GLY A 32 20.64 5.27 1.59
CA GLY A 32 20.22 3.87 1.48
C GLY A 32 19.82 3.28 2.83
N ALA A 33 19.00 2.25 2.84
CA ALA A 33 18.47 1.62 4.05
C ALA A 33 19.58 1.16 5.03
N MET A 34 20.72 0.73 4.51
CA MET A 34 21.87 0.20 5.27
C MET A 34 23.02 1.21 5.43
N GLU A 35 22.91 2.42 4.88
CA GLU A 35 23.96 3.43 4.94
C GLU A 35 24.00 4.15 6.30
N LYS A 36 25.21 4.52 6.74
CA LYS A 36 25.36 5.37 7.92
C LYS A 36 24.87 6.80 7.58
N SER A 37 24.34 7.48 8.61
CA SER A 37 23.91 8.86 8.47
C SER A 37 25.11 9.78 8.21
N ASN A 38 25.02 10.56 7.14
CA ASN A 38 26.02 11.56 6.74
C ASN A 38 25.45 12.99 6.74
N HIS A 39 24.35 13.22 7.43
CA HIS A 39 23.63 14.48 7.46
C HIS A 39 23.37 14.94 8.91
N PRO A 40 23.23 16.25 9.15
CA PRO A 40 22.87 16.78 10.45
C PRO A 40 21.45 16.37 10.85
N VAL A 41 21.33 15.54 11.89
CA VAL A 41 20.03 14.98 12.31
C VAL A 41 19.04 16.05 12.78
N ASN A 42 19.54 17.14 13.36
CA ASN A 42 18.71 18.22 13.87
C ASN A 42 18.14 19.15 12.77
N ASP A 43 18.63 19.04 11.54
CA ASP A 43 18.14 19.86 10.44
C ASP A 43 16.99 19.22 9.69
N ILE A 44 16.73 17.92 9.92
CA ILE A 44 15.73 17.16 9.18
C ILE A 44 14.32 17.42 9.70
N LYS A 45 13.47 17.95 8.84
CA LYS A 45 12.04 18.20 9.07
C LYS A 45 11.13 17.22 8.33
N VAL A 46 11.56 16.70 7.18
CA VAL A 46 10.79 15.79 6.36
C VAL A 46 11.63 14.54 6.04
N ILE A 47 11.08 13.37 6.32
CA ILE A 47 11.65 12.08 5.90
C ILE A 47 10.74 11.46 4.85
N SER A 48 11.24 11.27 3.63
CA SER A 48 10.60 10.41 2.66
C SER A 48 11.12 8.98 2.78
N ASN A 49 10.21 8.01 2.89
CA ASN A 49 10.50 6.64 3.31
C ASN A 49 9.68 5.61 2.50
N LYS A 50 10.25 4.43 2.24
CA LYS A 50 9.53 3.31 1.58
C LYS A 50 9.57 2.02 2.42
N PHE A 51 10.75 1.58 2.82
CA PHE A 51 10.96 0.27 3.47
C PHE A 51 11.38 0.35 4.94
N THR A 52 11.95 1.47 5.35
CA THR A 52 12.43 1.64 6.73
C THR A 52 11.24 1.77 7.68
N LYS A 53 11.24 0.99 8.75
CA LYS A 53 10.23 1.15 9.81
C LYS A 53 10.40 2.49 10.53
N ILE A 54 9.32 3.23 10.66
CA ILE A 54 9.24 4.46 11.44
C ILE A 54 8.65 4.14 12.80
N GLY A 55 9.51 4.15 13.80
CA GLY A 55 9.17 3.90 15.19
C GLY A 55 10.06 4.74 16.11
N LYS A 56 10.08 4.40 17.41
CA LYS A 56 10.77 5.19 18.44
C LYS A 56 12.22 5.53 18.06
N THR A 57 12.99 4.59 17.55
CA THR A 57 14.39 4.80 17.16
C THR A 57 14.58 5.90 16.12
N ILE A 58 13.68 6.00 15.15
CA ILE A 58 13.74 7.05 14.12
C ILE A 58 13.25 8.38 14.69
N LEU A 59 12.17 8.37 15.45
CA LEU A 59 11.59 9.58 16.03
C LEU A 59 12.53 10.22 17.04
N ASP A 60 13.19 9.45 17.90
CA ASP A 60 14.21 9.95 18.85
C ASP A 60 15.44 10.51 18.10
N LYS A 61 15.82 9.88 16.99
CA LYS A 61 16.98 10.32 16.20
C LYS A 61 16.79 11.66 15.52
N TYR A 62 15.57 12.03 15.13
CA TYR A 62 15.27 13.24 14.40
C TYR A 62 14.32 14.15 15.20
N PRO A 63 14.84 14.90 16.18
CA PRO A 63 14.02 15.65 17.15
C PRO A 63 13.19 16.78 16.52
N ASN A 64 13.60 17.29 15.34
CA ASN A 64 12.90 18.33 14.61
C ASN A 64 12.08 17.79 13.44
N LEU A 65 11.82 16.47 13.41
CA LEU A 65 11.00 15.85 12.37
C LEU A 65 9.56 16.34 12.48
N GLU A 66 9.03 16.82 11.37
CA GLU A 66 7.68 17.35 11.25
C GLU A 66 6.78 16.43 10.44
N TRP A 67 7.32 15.80 9.40
CA TRP A 67 6.56 14.97 8.48
C TRP A 67 7.29 13.70 8.06
N VAL A 68 6.52 12.62 7.95
CA VAL A 68 6.92 11.38 7.27
C VAL A 68 6.11 11.26 5.98
N VAL A 69 6.79 11.25 4.85
CA VAL A 69 6.21 11.00 3.52
C VAL A 69 6.46 9.55 3.16
N TYR A 70 5.42 8.73 3.22
CA TYR A 70 5.51 7.31 2.90
C TYR A 70 5.28 7.07 1.40
N ARG A 71 6.25 6.46 0.74
CA ARG A 71 6.19 6.13 -0.69
C ARG A 71 5.52 4.78 -0.91
N GLY A 72 4.24 4.67 -0.58
CA GLY A 72 3.43 3.47 -0.68
C GLY A 72 1.97 3.74 -0.35
N HIS A 73 1.15 2.69 -0.38
CA HIS A 73 -0.29 2.76 -0.06
C HIS A 73 -0.54 2.43 1.42
N GLY A 74 0.07 1.37 1.93
CA GLY A 74 -0.11 0.94 3.31
C GLY A 74 0.92 1.57 4.25
N THR A 75 0.51 1.92 5.46
CA THR A 75 1.36 2.53 6.50
C THR A 75 1.79 1.55 7.58
N ASP A 76 1.69 0.25 7.32
CA ASP A 76 2.02 -0.84 8.27
C ASP A 76 3.48 -0.83 8.76
N GLY A 77 4.38 -0.13 8.04
CA GLY A 77 5.75 0.14 8.49
C GLY A 77 5.91 1.36 9.40
N ILE A 78 4.85 2.11 9.70
CA ILE A 78 4.87 3.36 10.46
C ILE A 78 4.04 3.20 11.73
N ASN A 79 4.63 3.45 12.88
CA ASN A 79 3.89 3.50 14.13
C ASN A 79 3.16 4.85 14.25
N LEU A 80 1.91 4.89 13.78
CA LEU A 80 1.10 6.11 13.73
C LEU A 80 0.85 6.70 15.14
N GLU A 81 0.67 5.84 16.15
CA GLU A 81 0.45 6.31 17.52
C GLU A 81 1.68 7.02 18.09
N LEU A 82 2.88 6.47 17.86
CA LEU A 82 4.11 7.17 18.23
C LEU A 82 4.29 8.46 17.44
N CYS A 83 4.04 8.47 16.12
CA CYS A 83 4.10 9.69 15.33
C CYS A 83 3.17 10.77 15.91
N LYS A 84 1.95 10.40 16.33
CA LYS A 84 1.00 11.29 16.98
C LYS A 84 1.52 11.84 18.31
N GLN A 85 2.16 11.00 19.15
CA GLN A 85 2.77 11.42 20.42
C GLN A 85 3.91 12.41 20.21
N TYR A 86 4.73 12.21 19.16
CA TYR A 86 5.84 13.09 18.79
C TYR A 86 5.39 14.34 17.99
N GLY A 87 4.12 14.48 17.68
CA GLY A 87 3.61 15.60 16.88
C GLY A 87 3.99 15.56 15.41
N VAL A 88 4.38 14.37 14.90
CA VAL A 88 4.83 14.16 13.52
C VAL A 88 3.65 13.77 12.64
N GLY A 89 3.43 14.51 11.55
CA GLY A 89 2.43 14.18 10.55
C GLY A 89 2.89 13.05 9.62
N VAL A 90 1.93 12.34 9.03
CA VAL A 90 2.19 11.24 8.09
C VAL A 90 1.34 11.41 6.85
N VAL A 91 1.96 11.35 5.67
CA VAL A 91 1.26 11.36 4.39
C VAL A 91 1.76 10.20 3.51
N ALA A 92 0.83 9.55 2.80
CA ALA A 92 1.14 8.52 1.82
C ALA A 92 1.06 9.09 0.41
N THR A 93 2.04 8.77 -0.45
CA THR A 93 2.04 9.26 -1.83
C THR A 93 1.12 8.45 -2.74
N ASN A 94 0.69 7.26 -2.29
CA ASN A 94 -0.13 6.31 -3.07
C ASN A 94 0.38 6.15 -4.52
N PRO A 95 1.67 5.81 -4.72
CA PRO A 95 2.21 5.66 -6.06
C PRO A 95 1.59 4.45 -6.76
N ASN A 96 1.49 4.54 -8.08
CA ASN A 96 1.13 3.40 -8.93
C ASN A 96 -0.25 2.76 -8.64
N THR A 97 -1.21 3.57 -8.20
CA THR A 97 -2.62 3.16 -8.07
C THR A 97 -3.12 2.55 -9.38
N GLU A 98 -2.74 3.16 -10.52
CA GLU A 98 -3.06 2.71 -11.87
C GLU A 98 -2.51 1.31 -12.15
N GLY A 99 -1.21 1.07 -11.89
CA GLY A 99 -0.58 -0.24 -12.09
C GLY A 99 -1.27 -1.35 -11.29
N CYS A 100 -1.52 -1.10 -10.00
CA CYS A 100 -2.22 -2.06 -9.15
C CYS A 100 -3.65 -2.34 -9.64
N ALA A 101 -4.41 -1.31 -10.01
CA ALA A 101 -5.78 -1.47 -10.45
C ALA A 101 -5.86 -2.22 -11.80
N ASN A 102 -5.00 -1.90 -12.76
CA ASN A 102 -4.91 -2.63 -14.02
C ASN A 102 -4.47 -4.08 -13.82
N TRP A 103 -3.51 -4.34 -12.91
CA TRP A 103 -3.12 -5.71 -12.57
C TRP A 103 -4.30 -6.53 -12.05
N ILE A 104 -5.11 -5.97 -11.15
CA ILE A 104 -6.32 -6.65 -10.67
C ILE A 104 -7.28 -6.89 -11.82
N ASN A 105 -7.62 -5.83 -12.58
CA ASN A 105 -8.60 -5.88 -13.65
C ASN A 105 -8.26 -6.95 -14.69
N ASP A 106 -6.99 -7.12 -15.01
CA ASP A 106 -6.49 -8.13 -15.97
C ASP A 106 -6.58 -9.58 -15.44
N LYS A 107 -6.79 -9.78 -14.13
CA LYS A 107 -6.95 -11.09 -13.50
C LYS A 107 -8.41 -11.44 -13.21
N LEU A 108 -9.34 -10.53 -13.44
CA LEU A 108 -10.76 -10.83 -13.28
C LEU A 108 -11.22 -11.77 -14.40
N VAL A 109 -12.08 -12.71 -14.01
CA VAL A 109 -12.82 -13.55 -14.97
C VAL A 109 -14.20 -12.95 -15.19
N ASP A 110 -14.84 -13.33 -16.29
CA ASP A 110 -16.22 -12.88 -16.60
C ASP A 110 -17.20 -13.32 -15.49
N GLY A 111 -17.89 -12.34 -14.93
CA GLY A 111 -18.85 -12.53 -13.84
C GLY A 111 -18.80 -11.43 -12.77
N ASN A 112 -19.79 -11.44 -11.89
CA ASN A 112 -19.93 -10.47 -10.83
C ASN A 112 -18.72 -10.47 -9.87
N THR A 113 -18.37 -9.31 -9.34
CA THR A 113 -17.18 -9.11 -8.50
C THR A 113 -17.57 -8.51 -7.14
N ILE A 114 -16.99 -9.05 -6.07
CA ILE A 114 -17.00 -8.40 -4.75
C ILE A 114 -15.61 -7.89 -4.42
N ILE A 115 -15.52 -6.60 -4.04
CA ILE A 115 -14.27 -5.89 -3.73
C ILE A 115 -14.25 -5.55 -2.24
N PHE A 116 -13.28 -6.07 -1.53
CA PHE A 116 -13.03 -5.73 -0.13
C PHE A 116 -12.01 -4.59 -0.05
N GLY A 117 -12.41 -3.50 0.61
CA GLY A 117 -11.67 -2.24 0.72
C GLY A 117 -12.22 -1.17 -0.23
N ASN A 118 -12.21 0.10 0.21
CA ASN A 118 -12.71 1.26 -0.54
C ASN A 118 -11.65 2.38 -0.61
N GLY A 119 -10.38 2.01 -0.75
CA GLY A 119 -9.25 2.92 -0.91
C GLY A 119 -9.02 3.34 -2.37
N SER A 120 -7.93 4.06 -2.62
CA SER A 120 -7.58 4.61 -3.94
C SER A 120 -7.51 3.54 -5.04
N ILE A 121 -6.92 2.37 -4.75
CA ILE A 121 -6.80 1.28 -5.74
C ILE A 121 -8.18 0.70 -6.08
N SER A 122 -9.02 0.46 -5.07
CA SER A 122 -10.37 -0.03 -5.27
C SER A 122 -11.22 0.93 -6.09
N LYS A 123 -11.13 2.24 -5.81
CA LYS A 123 -11.85 3.27 -6.58
C LYS A 123 -11.40 3.30 -8.04
N ARG A 124 -10.08 3.22 -8.28
CA ARG A 124 -9.56 3.17 -9.64
C ARG A 124 -9.98 1.89 -10.38
N LEU A 125 -10.01 0.75 -9.68
CA LEU A 125 -10.52 -0.51 -10.24
C LEU A 125 -12.01 -0.38 -10.65
N GLN A 126 -12.85 0.23 -9.81
CA GLN A 126 -14.26 0.47 -10.13
C GLN A 126 -14.41 1.27 -11.42
N GLU A 127 -13.64 2.36 -11.59
CA GLU A 127 -13.61 3.15 -12.82
C GLU A 127 -13.22 2.32 -14.05
N LEU A 128 -12.23 1.44 -13.94
CA LEU A 128 -11.81 0.55 -15.03
C LEU A 128 -12.89 -0.48 -15.39
N MET A 129 -13.63 -0.97 -14.41
CA MET A 129 -14.67 -1.98 -14.59
C MET A 129 -15.99 -1.40 -15.13
N GLU A 130 -16.31 -0.15 -14.82
CA GLU A 130 -17.64 0.45 -14.99
C GLU A 130 -18.22 0.25 -16.41
N THR A 131 -17.47 0.58 -17.44
CA THR A 131 -17.95 0.45 -18.83
C THR A 131 -18.19 -1.01 -19.22
N TYR A 132 -17.23 -1.91 -18.91
CA TYR A 132 -17.35 -3.31 -19.26
C TYR A 132 -18.50 -3.99 -18.54
N TYR A 133 -18.68 -3.71 -17.24
CA TYR A 133 -19.72 -4.29 -16.41
C TYR A 133 -21.10 -3.82 -16.84
N SER A 134 -21.25 -2.52 -17.11
CA SER A 134 -22.51 -1.94 -17.59
C SER A 134 -22.96 -2.57 -18.92
N VAL A 135 -22.05 -2.71 -19.88
CA VAL A 135 -22.37 -3.28 -21.21
C VAL A 135 -22.73 -4.76 -21.14
N ASN A 136 -22.10 -5.52 -20.22
CA ASN A 136 -22.30 -6.96 -20.12
C ASN A 136 -23.32 -7.37 -19.04
N GLY A 137 -24.01 -6.41 -18.42
CA GLY A 137 -25.00 -6.69 -17.38
C GLY A 137 -24.40 -7.35 -16.11
N LEU A 138 -23.11 -7.06 -15.83
CA LEU A 138 -22.42 -7.54 -14.66
C LEU A 138 -22.51 -6.54 -13.51
N GLU A 139 -22.35 -7.03 -12.29
CA GLU A 139 -22.42 -6.22 -11.09
C GLU A 139 -21.13 -6.32 -10.28
N TYR A 140 -20.79 -5.23 -9.60
CA TYR A 140 -19.79 -5.30 -8.54
C TYR A 140 -20.32 -4.70 -7.24
N SER A 141 -19.86 -5.26 -6.12
CA SER A 141 -20.16 -4.78 -4.77
C SER A 141 -18.87 -4.38 -4.08
N VAL A 142 -18.88 -3.27 -3.35
CA VAL A 142 -17.74 -2.80 -2.56
C VAL A 142 -18.05 -2.92 -1.08
N VAL A 143 -17.20 -3.64 -0.35
CA VAL A 143 -17.31 -3.85 1.08
C VAL A 143 -16.20 -3.03 1.77
N ASN A 144 -16.58 -2.17 2.71
CA ASN A 144 -15.60 -1.44 3.51
C ASN A 144 -14.82 -2.42 4.41
N SER A 145 -13.52 -2.21 4.61
CA SER A 145 -12.65 -3.08 5.42
C SER A 145 -13.11 -3.25 6.87
N SER A 146 -13.87 -2.29 7.40
CA SER A 146 -14.47 -2.36 8.75
C SER A 146 -15.74 -3.22 8.83
N VAL A 147 -16.28 -3.68 7.70
CA VAL A 147 -17.49 -4.50 7.67
C VAL A 147 -17.12 -5.97 7.74
N LYS A 148 -17.55 -6.67 8.78
CA LYS A 148 -17.39 -8.13 8.90
C LYS A 148 -18.37 -8.85 7.96
N VAL A 149 -17.82 -9.45 6.91
CA VAL A 149 -18.56 -10.37 6.03
C VAL A 149 -18.23 -11.78 6.48
N HIS A 150 -19.25 -12.53 6.90
CA HIS A 150 -19.06 -13.88 7.42
C HIS A 150 -18.95 -14.95 6.33
N ASN A 151 -19.60 -14.71 5.20
CA ASN A 151 -19.51 -15.60 4.03
C ASN A 151 -19.90 -14.87 2.76
N ILE A 152 -19.42 -15.37 1.64
CA ILE A 152 -19.82 -14.98 0.28
C ILE A 152 -20.50 -16.18 -0.40
N ASN A 153 -21.18 -15.94 -1.51
CA ASN A 153 -21.91 -16.95 -2.26
C ASN A 153 -21.55 -16.93 -3.75
N ASN A 154 -22.09 -17.86 -4.52
CA ASN A 154 -21.82 -18.04 -5.94
C ASN A 154 -22.44 -16.97 -6.86
N HIS A 155 -23.09 -15.94 -6.34
CA HIS A 155 -23.48 -14.75 -7.11
C HIS A 155 -22.26 -14.06 -7.69
N TYR A 156 -21.14 -14.06 -6.95
CA TYR A 156 -19.86 -13.52 -7.41
C TYR A 156 -19.01 -14.62 -8.04
N LYS A 157 -18.21 -14.23 -9.04
CA LYS A 157 -17.16 -15.06 -9.65
C LYS A 157 -15.77 -14.59 -9.26
N ASN A 158 -15.64 -13.33 -8.86
CA ASN A 158 -14.40 -12.73 -8.43
C ASN A 158 -14.51 -12.18 -7.01
N VAL A 159 -13.48 -12.43 -6.22
CA VAL A 159 -13.25 -11.80 -4.92
C VAL A 159 -11.95 -11.02 -5.01
N VAL A 160 -12.02 -9.71 -4.76
CA VAL A 160 -10.87 -8.82 -4.80
C VAL A 160 -10.57 -8.32 -3.40
N SER A 161 -9.29 -8.40 -3.00
CA SER A 161 -8.79 -7.87 -1.73
C SER A 161 -7.91 -6.66 -1.97
N CYS A 162 -8.39 -5.49 -1.53
CA CYS A 162 -7.68 -4.20 -1.49
C CYS A 162 -7.64 -3.63 -0.06
N VAL A 163 -7.73 -4.47 0.97
CA VAL A 163 -7.76 -4.04 2.37
C VAL A 163 -6.34 -3.77 2.91
N PRO A 164 -6.16 -2.82 3.84
CA PRO A 164 -4.94 -2.71 4.63
C PRO A 164 -4.82 -3.90 5.58
N LEU A 165 -3.63 -4.13 6.15
CA LEU A 165 -3.45 -5.07 7.25
C LEU A 165 -3.64 -4.34 8.59
N ASN A 166 -4.59 -4.80 9.37
CA ASN A 166 -4.87 -4.38 10.74
C ASN A 166 -5.59 -5.53 11.48
N ASP A 167 -5.96 -5.33 12.73
CA ASP A 167 -6.61 -6.36 13.56
C ASP A 167 -7.95 -6.84 13.00
N GLU A 168 -8.65 -6.02 12.23
CA GLU A 168 -9.95 -6.37 11.62
C GLU A 168 -9.79 -7.19 10.33
N THR A 169 -8.66 -7.04 9.64
CA THR A 169 -8.39 -7.63 8.33
C THR A 169 -7.35 -8.75 8.36
N GLU A 170 -6.68 -8.99 9.51
CA GLU A 170 -5.81 -10.15 9.70
C GLU A 170 -6.65 -11.42 9.60
N ASP A 171 -6.20 -12.38 8.79
CA ASP A 171 -6.91 -13.63 8.47
C ASP A 171 -8.36 -13.46 7.95
N MET A 172 -8.70 -12.30 7.39
CA MET A 172 -10.03 -12.03 6.85
C MET A 172 -10.41 -13.00 5.73
N PHE A 173 -9.46 -13.33 4.84
CA PHE A 173 -9.66 -14.23 3.71
C PHE A 173 -9.28 -15.67 4.10
N ASN A 174 -10.16 -16.29 4.85
CA ASN A 174 -10.03 -17.63 5.44
C ASN A 174 -11.07 -18.61 4.90
N TYR A 175 -11.08 -19.82 5.43
CA TYR A 175 -12.01 -20.86 5.02
C TYR A 175 -13.49 -20.48 5.24
N GLU A 176 -13.81 -19.82 6.34
CA GLU A 176 -15.18 -19.44 6.68
C GLU A 176 -15.78 -18.48 5.64
N LEU A 177 -14.98 -17.54 5.12
CA LEU A 177 -15.44 -16.61 4.09
C LEU A 177 -15.81 -17.34 2.80
N PHE A 178 -15.04 -18.35 2.40
CA PHE A 178 -15.15 -19.01 1.09
C PHE A 178 -15.88 -20.38 1.14
N LYS A 179 -16.29 -20.89 2.29
CA LYS A 179 -16.84 -22.25 2.40
C LYS A 179 -18.09 -22.54 1.56
N ASN A 180 -18.86 -21.51 1.23
CA ASN A 180 -20.12 -21.61 0.49
C ASN A 180 -20.00 -21.31 -1.01
N VAL A 181 -18.78 -21.13 -1.53
CA VAL A 181 -18.55 -20.88 -2.96
C VAL A 181 -17.97 -22.08 -3.68
N ASN A 182 -18.00 -22.06 -5.02
CA ASN A 182 -17.33 -23.02 -5.87
C ASN A 182 -16.73 -22.30 -7.06
N ASP A 183 -15.54 -22.76 -7.49
CA ASP A 183 -14.82 -22.24 -8.67
C ASP A 183 -14.62 -20.71 -8.66
N MET A 184 -14.39 -20.15 -7.47
CA MET A 184 -14.18 -18.70 -7.27
C MET A 184 -12.77 -18.30 -7.70
N ASN A 185 -12.65 -17.11 -8.30
CA ASN A 185 -11.39 -16.43 -8.58
C ASN A 185 -11.07 -15.45 -7.43
N PHE A 186 -9.88 -15.55 -6.84
CA PHE A 186 -9.43 -14.68 -5.75
C PHE A 186 -8.21 -13.86 -6.18
N VAL A 187 -8.33 -12.53 -6.12
CA VAL A 187 -7.26 -11.59 -6.49
C VAL A 187 -6.94 -10.70 -5.30
N SER A 188 -5.69 -10.68 -4.84
CA SER A 188 -5.28 -9.94 -3.64
C SER A 188 -4.02 -9.12 -3.87
N ILE A 189 -4.11 -7.81 -3.62
CA ILE A 189 -2.98 -6.89 -3.48
C ILE A 189 -2.74 -6.48 -2.03
N SER A 190 -3.45 -7.07 -1.11
CA SER A 190 -3.35 -6.81 0.33
C SER A 190 -2.03 -7.35 0.90
N ARG A 191 -1.90 -7.46 2.20
CA ARG A 191 -0.72 -8.02 2.87
C ARG A 191 -0.86 -9.52 3.11
N ALA A 192 0.26 -10.23 3.21
CA ALA A 192 0.31 -11.68 3.38
C ALA A 192 -0.54 -12.21 4.56
N LYS A 193 -0.63 -11.45 5.64
CA LYS A 193 -1.43 -11.84 6.82
C LYS A 193 -2.93 -11.59 6.69
N THR A 194 -3.41 -11.00 5.59
CA THR A 194 -4.85 -10.83 5.37
C THR A 194 -5.52 -12.13 4.94
N HIS A 195 -4.76 -13.14 4.53
CA HIS A 195 -5.25 -14.46 4.15
C HIS A 195 -4.49 -15.57 4.88
N ASN A 196 -5.16 -16.72 5.06
CA ASN A 196 -4.60 -17.88 5.71
C ASN A 196 -4.13 -18.90 4.67
N ASN A 197 -2.82 -19.15 4.57
CA ASN A 197 -2.26 -20.03 3.54
C ASN A 197 -2.74 -21.49 3.68
N LYS A 198 -2.95 -21.98 4.92
CA LYS A 198 -3.48 -23.32 5.17
C LYS A 198 -4.92 -23.44 4.66
N ASP A 199 -5.72 -22.42 4.92
CA ASP A 199 -7.11 -22.37 4.45
C ASP A 199 -7.19 -22.26 2.93
N LEU A 200 -6.30 -21.48 2.29
CA LEU A 200 -6.20 -21.40 0.83
C LEU A 200 -5.91 -22.78 0.20
N LEU A 201 -4.98 -23.55 0.78
CA LEU A 201 -4.71 -24.93 0.31
C LEU A 201 -5.95 -25.82 0.41
N LYS A 202 -6.66 -25.77 1.54
CA LYS A 202 -7.90 -26.52 1.74
C LYS A 202 -8.98 -26.12 0.74
N LEU A 203 -9.17 -24.81 0.52
CA LEU A 203 -10.15 -24.27 -0.43
C LEU A 203 -9.85 -24.67 -1.88
N ILE A 204 -8.57 -24.76 -2.26
CA ILE A 204 -8.16 -25.28 -3.57
C ILE A 204 -8.51 -26.78 -3.69
N ALA A 205 -8.16 -27.58 -2.68
CA ALA A 205 -8.43 -29.02 -2.67
C ALA A 205 -9.92 -29.32 -2.76
N GLU A 206 -10.76 -28.53 -2.12
CA GLU A 206 -12.23 -28.64 -2.15
C GLU A 206 -12.87 -27.97 -3.38
N LYS A 207 -12.08 -27.46 -4.34
CA LYS A 207 -12.55 -26.75 -5.55
C LYS A 207 -13.41 -25.51 -5.24
N LYS A 208 -13.23 -24.90 -4.08
CA LYS A 208 -13.86 -23.63 -3.71
C LYS A 208 -13.21 -22.47 -4.46
N LEU A 209 -11.87 -22.50 -4.55
CA LEU A 209 -11.09 -21.54 -5.31
C LEU A 209 -10.51 -22.20 -6.57
N LYS A 210 -10.78 -21.60 -7.74
CA LYS A 210 -10.31 -22.06 -9.05
C LYS A 210 -8.94 -21.48 -9.39
N SER A 211 -8.75 -20.21 -9.11
CA SER A 211 -7.54 -19.44 -9.38
C SER A 211 -7.31 -18.39 -8.29
N ILE A 212 -6.05 -18.19 -7.94
CA ILE A 212 -5.62 -17.26 -6.90
C ILE A 212 -4.48 -16.44 -7.44
N PHE A 213 -4.63 -15.13 -7.46
CA PHE A 213 -3.61 -14.15 -7.85
C PHE A 213 -3.27 -13.31 -6.63
N ILE A 214 -2.05 -13.42 -6.12
CA ILE A 214 -1.60 -12.78 -4.89
C ILE A 214 -0.34 -11.98 -5.13
N ASP A 215 -0.35 -10.70 -4.74
CA ASP A 215 0.82 -9.83 -4.84
C ASP A 215 1.78 -10.04 -3.65
N THR A 216 1.25 -10.33 -2.45
CA THR A 216 2.07 -10.62 -1.25
C THR A 216 1.65 -11.94 -0.62
N LEU A 217 2.59 -12.88 -0.51
CA LEU A 217 2.36 -14.21 0.05
C LEU A 217 3.31 -14.48 1.22
N GLY A 218 2.77 -14.96 2.34
CA GLY A 218 3.56 -15.39 3.49
C GLY A 218 4.53 -16.52 3.16
N THR A 219 5.51 -16.76 4.02
CA THR A 219 6.51 -17.83 3.80
C THR A 219 5.98 -19.21 4.13
N GLU A 220 5.06 -19.30 5.07
CA GLU A 220 4.44 -20.56 5.49
C GLU A 220 3.64 -21.17 4.34
N LEU A 221 3.86 -22.44 4.02
CA LEU A 221 3.19 -23.21 2.96
C LEU A 221 3.18 -22.52 1.58
N ARG A 222 4.13 -21.59 1.34
CA ARG A 222 4.19 -20.85 0.08
C ARG A 222 4.45 -21.75 -1.10
N ASP A 223 5.43 -22.62 -0.97
CA ASP A 223 5.84 -23.50 -2.07
C ASP A 223 4.75 -24.53 -2.37
N GLU A 224 4.08 -25.05 -1.35
CA GLU A 224 2.93 -25.92 -1.50
C GLU A 224 1.78 -25.25 -2.26
N LEU A 225 1.47 -23.99 -1.91
CA LEU A 225 0.46 -23.19 -2.61
C LEU A 225 0.82 -22.99 -4.07
N ILE A 226 2.06 -22.60 -4.37
CA ILE A 226 2.54 -22.38 -5.74
C ILE A 226 2.50 -23.70 -6.53
N ASN A 227 2.91 -24.81 -5.91
CA ASN A 227 2.94 -26.14 -6.54
C ASN A 227 1.55 -26.70 -6.87
N THR A 228 0.47 -26.13 -6.32
CA THR A 228 -0.89 -26.49 -6.78
C THR A 228 -1.15 -26.11 -8.24
N GLY A 229 -0.34 -25.21 -8.83
CA GLY A 229 -0.60 -24.63 -10.15
C GLY A 229 -1.81 -23.70 -10.22
N LYS A 230 -2.45 -23.40 -9.07
CA LYS A 230 -3.63 -22.53 -8.96
C LYS A 230 -3.28 -21.14 -8.45
N VAL A 231 -2.08 -20.94 -7.91
CA VAL A 231 -1.63 -19.69 -7.31
C VAL A 231 -0.56 -19.01 -8.16
N THR A 232 -0.83 -17.77 -8.56
CA THR A 232 0.15 -16.87 -9.18
C THR A 232 0.58 -15.82 -8.17
N TYR A 233 1.88 -15.75 -7.90
CA TYR A 233 2.47 -14.86 -6.92
C TYR A 233 3.44 -13.88 -7.59
N THR A 234 3.27 -12.56 -7.40
CA THR A 234 4.04 -11.51 -8.08
C THR A 234 5.19 -10.94 -7.26
N LYS A 235 5.41 -11.43 -6.05
CA LYS A 235 6.49 -10.95 -5.16
C LYS A 235 6.41 -9.45 -4.87
N HIS A 236 5.19 -8.93 -4.67
CA HIS A 236 4.90 -7.52 -4.38
C HIS A 236 5.31 -6.58 -5.52
N MET A 237 5.02 -6.99 -6.77
CA MET A 237 5.35 -6.26 -7.99
C MET A 237 4.12 -5.78 -8.79
N SER A 238 2.88 -5.95 -8.28
CA SER A 238 1.66 -5.49 -8.96
C SER A 238 1.66 -3.99 -9.27
N TRP A 239 2.39 -3.20 -8.50
CA TRP A 239 2.56 -1.77 -8.69
C TRP A 239 3.32 -1.40 -9.97
N ASP A 240 4.18 -2.29 -10.49
CA ASP A 240 4.97 -2.08 -11.71
C ASP A 240 4.27 -2.65 -12.96
N TYR A 241 3.03 -3.07 -12.81
CA TYR A 241 2.26 -3.60 -13.92
C TYR A 241 2.09 -2.54 -15.03
N LEU A 242 2.35 -2.92 -16.27
CA LEU A 242 2.42 -2.04 -17.44
C LEU A 242 3.60 -1.06 -17.46
N GLY A 243 4.65 -1.26 -16.64
CA GLY A 243 5.86 -0.44 -16.64
C GLY A 243 5.62 0.99 -16.16
N HIS A 244 4.66 1.19 -15.25
CA HIS A 244 4.41 2.50 -14.63
C HIS A 244 5.64 2.95 -13.83
N LYS A 245 6.26 4.04 -14.28
CA LYS A 245 7.40 4.65 -13.59
C LYS A 245 6.94 5.37 -12.31
N ASN A 246 7.83 5.42 -11.31
CA ASN A 246 7.58 6.23 -10.12
C ASN A 246 7.24 7.67 -10.50
N ASP A 247 6.15 8.20 -9.95
CA ASP A 247 5.76 9.59 -10.14
C ASP A 247 6.54 10.50 -9.18
N HIS A 248 7.72 10.92 -9.62
CA HIS A 248 8.55 11.85 -8.86
C HIS A 248 7.87 13.20 -8.68
N ASN A 249 7.07 13.66 -9.64
CA ASN A 249 6.39 14.95 -9.55
C ASN A 249 5.43 14.96 -8.36
N LYS A 250 4.62 13.90 -8.21
CA LYS A 250 3.73 13.75 -7.06
C LYS A 250 4.47 13.72 -5.73
N LEU A 251 5.61 13.02 -5.66
CA LEU A 251 6.45 13.00 -4.46
C LEU A 251 6.98 14.40 -4.13
N ILE A 252 7.44 15.15 -5.14
CA ILE A 252 7.96 16.51 -5.00
C ILE A 252 6.87 17.46 -4.48
N GLU A 253 5.68 17.39 -5.06
CA GLU A 253 4.54 18.22 -4.65
C GLU A 253 4.18 17.96 -3.18
N ILE A 254 4.07 16.69 -2.78
CA ILE A 254 3.78 16.32 -1.40
C ILE A 254 4.88 16.80 -0.44
N ILE A 255 6.15 16.66 -0.78
CA ILE A 255 7.25 17.16 0.05
C ILE A 255 7.16 18.68 0.20
N LYS A 256 6.86 19.42 -0.86
CA LYS A 256 6.66 20.87 -0.81
C LYS A 256 5.49 21.25 0.10
N SER A 257 4.36 20.54 -0.03
CA SER A 257 3.20 20.73 0.84
C SER A 257 3.54 20.47 2.32
N CYS A 258 4.32 19.42 2.61
CA CYS A 258 4.82 19.15 3.96
C CYS A 258 5.67 20.30 4.53
N LEU A 259 6.57 20.86 3.74
CA LEU A 259 7.41 21.98 4.15
C LEU A 259 6.62 23.26 4.40
N ASN A 260 5.54 23.46 3.68
CA ASN A 260 4.63 24.60 3.82
C ASN A 260 3.53 24.38 4.87
N ASN A 261 3.44 23.19 5.48
CA ASN A 261 2.32 22.74 6.33
C ASN A 261 0.93 22.85 5.66
N ASP A 262 0.90 22.56 4.36
CA ASP A 262 -0.28 22.61 3.50
C ASP A 262 -0.49 21.23 2.84
N VAL A 263 -0.72 20.22 3.68
CA VAL A 263 -0.89 18.83 3.24
C VAL A 263 -2.38 18.52 3.14
N GLU A 264 -2.82 18.17 1.95
CA GLU A 264 -4.17 17.67 1.72
C GLU A 264 -4.27 16.18 2.11
N ASN A 265 -5.36 15.82 2.81
CA ASN A 265 -5.70 14.44 3.18
C ASN A 265 -4.54 13.63 3.81
N PRO A 266 -3.91 14.10 4.88
CA PRO A 266 -2.86 13.34 5.55
C PRO A 266 -3.43 12.06 6.18
N VAL A 267 -2.60 11.01 6.25
CA VAL A 267 -2.93 9.78 7.01
C VAL A 267 -2.98 10.09 8.51
N LEU A 268 -2.10 10.98 8.96
CA LEU A 268 -2.05 11.50 10.30
C LEU A 268 -1.68 12.99 10.25
N GLU A 269 -2.55 13.83 10.76
CA GLU A 269 -2.30 15.27 10.87
C GLU A 269 -1.16 15.54 11.84
N ARG A 270 -0.32 16.51 11.49
CA ARG A 270 0.70 17.02 12.39
C ARG A 270 0.05 17.85 13.50
N ARG A 271 0.39 17.58 14.76
CA ARG A 271 0.06 18.49 15.86
C ARG A 271 0.98 19.71 15.78
N VAL A 272 0.44 20.81 15.32
CA VAL A 272 1.09 22.11 15.49
C VAL A 272 0.82 22.53 16.94
N ASN A 273 1.85 22.50 17.79
CA ASN A 273 1.75 23.14 19.10
C ASN A 273 1.55 24.63 18.86
N LYS A 274 0.31 25.08 18.87
CA LYS A 274 0.01 26.50 19.04
C LYS A 274 0.28 26.85 20.49
N TRP A 275 1.52 27.14 20.79
CA TRP A 275 1.82 27.94 21.97
C TRP A 275 1.67 29.41 21.54
N PHE A 276 0.57 30.00 21.95
CA PHE A 276 0.41 31.42 22.11
C PHE A 276 0.26 31.72 23.60
#